data_2d1a0c8f891b662b11184ef1feee2a45
#
_entry.id   2d1a0c8f891b662b11184ef1feee2a45
#
_cell.length_a   1.000
_cell.length_b   1.000
_cell.length_c   1.000
_cell.angle_alpha   90.00
_cell.angle_beta   90.00
_cell.angle_gamma   90.00
#
_symmetry.space_group_name_H-M   'P 1'
#
loop_
_entity.id
_entity.type
_entity.pdbx_description
1 polymer ?
#
loop_
_entity_poly.entity_id
_entity_poly.type
_entity_poly.pdbx_seq_one_letter_code
_entity_poly.pdbx_strand_id
1 'polypeptide(L)'
;MKNLINWVADKDVCPLRRPFRFTYFRYALYFIIVWLVTSLSIFAGRQTSFIYKAWRMDIPARQACIHPRLLLDDPVMLKTLKRYPPTVCKGEENWVYVVNGTLYFSQAALRRHVNYSCTYEPLLREGDYNTTWGEAINITSGFPITSDFFRVNCTSYTQKMYKGLHAGVTYMPERGMKETPPLEEGFGGLSVAILGFDSMSRMSWLRRLNETRQYFHDKLGAIELEGHNIVGDGTTAVMFPMLTGKFEWELPEARLHYPNASQLDNFPFLWHDFRKAGYLTSWSNANPKSAPFNWRMLGFDQQPTDFYTRPFYQAFEEMVPQKKRDCFGSVPFSSTWLNYFRDIFYMYKHQRKFLFHFLVEMTHDDNNLITKLCGHPXXDNTKKLTTPFDIHETLKDFLKFGGTGEARVTDRGISLFKQIPPERSCGHAKIAPHWCACLEWKNISMQDPGAQDALQFTLDTINNYTADYREDCALLSVEKVTDATKLETRREVLKFKQTDSEGGIYKIDFNDTSKNEIALYQLTFHTTPGHGHFEVTVTHEVIRNVYRVSEKEISRINQYGNDPACILNKNRQIRQYCYCLSNLKS
;
A
#
# COMPACT_ATOMS: atom_id res chain seq x y z
N MET A 1 54.33 42.93 2.47
CA MET A 1 55.42 43.45 1.63
C MET A 1 55.91 44.74 2.23
N LYS A 2 57.23 44.92 2.38
CA LYS A 2 57.99 45.93 3.13
C LYS A 2 58.07 45.65 4.62
N ASN A 3 59.25 45.46 5.04
CA ASN A 3 59.90 45.32 6.35
C ASN A 3 60.46 43.93 6.63
N LEU A 4 61.49 43.60 5.87
CA LEU A 4 62.52 42.62 6.30
C LEU A 4 63.77 42.72 5.40
N ILE A 5 64.26 43.95 5.22
CA ILE A 5 65.61 44.17 4.75
C ILE A 5 66.16 45.32 5.57
N ASN A 6 66.98 44.99 6.51
CA ASN A 6 68.06 45.85 7.08
C ASN A 6 68.60 45.15 8.31
N TRP A 7 69.62 44.34 8.08
CA TRP A 7 70.67 44.06 9.05
C TRP A 7 71.85 43.42 8.33
N VAL A 8 72.64 44.25 7.73
CA VAL A 8 73.97 43.88 7.29
C VAL A 8 74.90 45.04 7.63
N ALA A 9 75.99 44.71 8.14
CA ALA A 9 77.24 45.45 8.35
C ALA A 9 77.43 45.96 9.76
N ASP A 10 78.25 45.28 10.54
CA ASP A 10 79.47 45.93 10.94
C ASP A 10 80.59 44.89 11.09
N LYS A 11 81.83 45.36 10.90
CA LYS A 11 83.06 44.61 10.67
C LYS A 11 83.85 44.31 11.94
N ASP A 12 84.76 43.38 11.77
CA ASP A 12 86.06 43.15 12.42
C ASP A 12 86.10 42.36 13.72
N VAL A 13 86.64 41.19 13.64
CA VAL A 13 88.00 40.80 14.13
C VAL A 13 88.21 39.27 13.94
N CYS A 14 89.32 38.90 13.30
CA CYS A 14 89.90 37.57 13.13
C CYS A 14 90.73 37.20 14.34
N PRO A 15 91.29 35.99 14.52
CA PRO A 15 90.90 34.63 14.19
C PRO A 15 91.09 33.63 15.35
N LEU A 16 90.53 32.43 15.25
CA LEU A 16 91.17 31.22 15.80
C LEU A 16 90.59 29.98 15.18
N ARG A 17 91.45 29.25 14.44
CA ARG A 17 91.16 27.96 13.81
C ARG A 17 90.87 26.88 14.89
N ARG A 18 89.70 26.21 14.81
CA ARG A 18 89.57 24.82 15.27
C ARG A 18 88.90 23.99 14.19
N PRO A 19 89.29 22.73 13.97
CA PRO A 19 88.71 21.91 12.90
C PRO A 19 87.32 21.51 13.20
N PHE A 20 86.34 21.94 12.38
CA PHE A 20 84.95 21.47 12.43
C PHE A 20 84.95 19.97 12.14
N ARG A 21 84.57 19.15 13.09
CA ARG A 21 84.47 17.71 12.88
C ARG A 21 83.32 17.45 11.90
N PHE A 22 83.63 16.85 10.78
CA PHE A 22 82.76 16.42 9.66
C PHE A 22 81.58 15.52 10.14
N THR A 23 81.64 14.98 11.31
CA THR A 23 80.64 14.10 11.92
C THR A 23 79.28 14.78 12.18
N TYR A 24 79.25 15.99 12.69
CA TYR A 24 77.97 16.69 12.97
C TYR A 24 77.22 17.08 11.72
N PHE A 25 77.90 17.38 10.63
CA PHE A 25 77.29 17.72 9.35
C PHE A 25 76.60 16.49 8.74
N ARG A 26 77.18 15.31 8.88
CA ARG A 26 76.55 14.05 8.43
C ARG A 26 75.30 13.71 9.22
N TYR A 27 75.30 13.87 10.52
CA TYR A 27 74.11 13.64 11.35
C TYR A 27 73.01 14.67 11.05
N ALA A 28 73.33 15.93 10.90
CA ALA A 28 72.38 16.98 10.54
C ALA A 28 71.75 16.68 9.15
N LEU A 29 72.59 16.30 8.18
CA LEU A 29 72.07 15.95 6.88
C LEU A 29 71.17 14.70 6.92
N TYR A 30 71.55 13.68 7.74
CA TYR A 30 70.77 12.48 7.93
C TYR A 30 69.40 12.81 8.55
N PHE A 31 69.38 13.65 9.58
CA PHE A 31 68.12 14.10 10.22
C PHE A 31 67.23 14.88 9.27
N ILE A 32 67.79 15.72 8.43
CA ILE A 32 67.04 16.47 7.40
C ILE A 32 66.45 15.51 6.36
N ILE A 33 67.20 14.52 5.92
CA ILE A 33 66.74 13.53 4.96
C ILE A 33 65.62 12.67 5.56
N VAL A 34 65.82 12.18 6.79
CA VAL A 34 64.77 11.39 7.50
C VAL A 34 63.51 12.24 7.71
N TRP A 35 63.64 13.51 8.08
CA TRP A 35 62.52 14.42 8.27
C TRP A 35 61.81 14.68 6.93
N LEU A 36 62.53 14.89 5.85
CA LEU A 36 61.95 15.07 4.51
C LEU A 36 61.24 13.81 4.01
N VAL A 37 61.84 12.63 4.19
CA VAL A 37 61.21 11.36 3.80
C VAL A 37 59.94 11.08 4.62
N THR A 38 59.97 11.29 5.91
CA THR A 38 58.79 11.11 6.78
C THR A 38 57.70 12.12 6.43
N SER A 39 58.06 13.39 6.21
CA SER A 39 57.12 14.42 5.80
C SER A 39 56.46 14.14 4.44
N LEU A 40 57.26 13.71 3.48
CA LEU A 40 56.78 13.29 2.15
C LEU A 40 55.91 12.05 2.24
N SER A 41 56.23 11.09 3.09
CA SER A 41 55.42 9.88 3.31
C SER A 41 54.08 10.22 3.95
N ILE A 42 54.10 11.11 4.94
CA ILE A 42 52.85 11.59 5.61
C ILE A 42 52.01 12.39 4.60
N PHE A 43 52.66 13.25 3.79
CA PHE A 43 51.95 14.04 2.77
C PHE A 43 51.36 13.14 1.69
N ALA A 44 52.12 12.15 1.21
CA ALA A 44 51.67 11.17 0.21
C ALA A 44 50.52 10.32 0.81
N GLY A 45 50.62 9.88 2.07
CA GLY A 45 49.59 9.15 2.77
C GLY A 45 48.30 9.98 2.91
N ARG A 46 48.42 11.27 3.21
CA ARG A 46 47.26 12.19 3.28
C ARG A 46 46.66 12.43 1.89
N GLN A 47 47.47 12.58 0.88
CA GLN A 47 47.01 12.74 -0.52
C GLN A 47 46.30 11.48 -1.01
N THR A 48 46.86 10.29 -0.77
CA THR A 48 46.20 9.03 -1.16
C THR A 48 44.93 8.80 -0.39
N SER A 49 44.88 9.12 0.91
CA SER A 49 43.66 9.04 1.73
C SER A 49 42.59 10.01 1.21
N PHE A 50 42.97 11.22 0.84
CA PHE A 50 42.04 12.23 0.29
C PHE A 50 41.54 11.80 -1.10
N ILE A 51 42.40 11.30 -1.96
CA ILE A 51 42.04 10.78 -3.29
C ILE A 51 41.12 9.56 -3.14
N TYR A 52 41.42 8.65 -2.22
CA TYR A 52 40.59 7.47 -1.91
C TYR A 52 39.22 7.88 -1.40
N LYS A 53 39.14 8.89 -0.49
CA LYS A 53 37.89 9.44 -0.02
C LYS A 53 37.13 10.16 -1.14
N ALA A 54 37.81 10.95 -1.96
CA ALA A 54 37.19 11.65 -3.09
C ALA A 54 36.67 10.63 -4.14
N TRP A 55 37.46 9.58 -4.41
CA TRP A 55 37.02 8.48 -5.28
C TRP A 55 35.79 7.72 -4.73
N ARG A 56 35.71 7.60 -3.42
CA ARG A 56 34.57 6.94 -2.76
C ARG A 56 33.32 7.82 -2.71
N MET A 57 33.51 9.16 -2.77
CA MET A 57 32.38 10.09 -2.70
C MET A 57 31.73 10.39 -4.06
N ASP A 58 32.42 10.06 -5.18
CA ASP A 58 31.96 10.45 -6.53
C ASP A 58 31.36 9.31 -7.36
N ILE A 59 31.30 8.09 -6.83
CA ILE A 59 30.47 7.06 -7.44
C ILE A 59 29.16 7.06 -6.67
N PRO A 60 28.07 7.63 -7.21
CA PRO A 60 26.79 7.50 -6.54
C PRO A 60 26.51 6.01 -6.38
N ALA A 61 26.25 5.59 -5.14
CA ALA A 61 25.93 4.19 -4.87
C ALA A 61 24.82 3.78 -5.84
N ARG A 62 25.12 2.83 -6.71
CA ARG A 62 24.21 2.40 -7.77
C ARG A 62 22.95 1.83 -7.13
N GLN A 63 21.82 2.44 -7.44
CA GLN A 63 20.54 2.01 -6.89
C GLN A 63 20.27 0.57 -7.33
N ALA A 64 20.04 -0.31 -6.36
CA ALA A 64 19.83 -1.74 -6.61
C ALA A 64 18.48 -2.01 -7.29
N CYS A 65 17.48 -1.20 -6.98
CA CYS A 65 16.16 -1.33 -7.55
C CYS A 65 15.91 -0.18 -8.53
N ILE A 66 15.88 -0.50 -9.82
CA ILE A 66 15.57 0.47 -10.88
C ILE A 66 14.18 0.12 -11.41
N HIS A 67 13.21 0.99 -11.14
CA HIS A 67 11.84 0.78 -11.58
C HIS A 67 11.71 1.04 -13.09
N PRO A 68 10.84 0.30 -13.78
CA PRO A 68 10.61 0.52 -15.21
C PRO A 68 10.00 1.90 -15.44
N ARG A 69 10.38 2.54 -16.54
CA ARG A 69 9.83 3.83 -16.96
C ARG A 69 8.55 3.58 -17.76
N LEU A 70 7.42 3.74 -17.08
CA LEU A 70 6.12 3.59 -17.71
C LEU A 70 5.71 4.92 -18.38
N LEU A 71 5.21 4.83 -19.61
CA LEU A 71 4.78 6.01 -20.37
C LEU A 71 3.37 6.43 -19.96
N LEU A 72 3.20 7.72 -19.68
CA LEU A 72 1.90 8.27 -19.35
C LEU A 72 0.96 8.20 -20.55
N ASP A 73 1.50 8.44 -21.74
CA ASP A 73 0.81 8.50 -23.02
C ASP A 73 0.93 7.21 -23.83
N ASP A 74 1.14 6.07 -23.16
CA ASP A 74 1.18 4.76 -23.84
C ASP A 74 -0.06 4.54 -24.72
N PRO A 75 0.10 4.30 -26.04
CA PRO A 75 -1.04 4.22 -26.96
C PRO A 75 -2.03 3.10 -26.65
N VAL A 76 -1.58 1.97 -26.08
CA VAL A 76 -2.46 0.86 -25.70
C VAL A 76 -3.31 1.29 -24.49
N MET A 77 -2.66 1.90 -23.50
CA MET A 77 -3.35 2.35 -22.29
C MET A 77 -4.33 3.49 -22.58
N LEU A 78 -3.99 4.41 -23.49
CA LEU A 78 -4.88 5.52 -23.86
C LEU A 78 -6.21 5.03 -24.43
N LYS A 79 -6.20 3.89 -25.15
CA LYS A 79 -7.44 3.28 -25.69
C LYS A 79 -8.40 2.79 -24.60
N THR A 80 -7.89 2.52 -23.39
CA THR A 80 -8.72 2.06 -22.27
C THR A 80 -9.32 3.21 -21.46
N LEU A 81 -8.86 4.45 -21.69
CA LEU A 81 -9.31 5.61 -20.94
C LEU A 81 -10.70 6.05 -21.38
N LYS A 82 -11.59 6.15 -20.40
CA LYS A 82 -12.94 6.71 -20.57
C LYS A 82 -13.10 7.82 -19.52
N ARG A 83 -13.81 8.85 -19.87
CA ARG A 83 -14.14 9.93 -18.93
C ARG A 83 -15.66 9.97 -18.75
N TYR A 84 -16.09 9.73 -17.53
CA TYR A 84 -17.50 9.81 -17.18
C TYR A 84 -17.82 11.20 -16.61
N PRO A 85 -19.00 11.73 -16.91
CA PRO A 85 -19.42 12.99 -16.30
C PRO A 85 -19.60 12.81 -14.78
N PRO A 86 -19.50 13.89 -14.00
CA PRO A 86 -19.78 13.83 -12.56
C PRO A 86 -21.16 13.24 -12.28
N THR A 87 -21.26 12.49 -11.19
CA THR A 87 -22.54 11.89 -10.78
C THR A 87 -23.57 12.99 -10.46
N VAL A 88 -24.67 12.97 -11.15
CA VAL A 88 -25.83 13.85 -10.90
C VAL A 88 -26.96 13.00 -10.36
N CYS A 89 -27.33 13.21 -9.11
CA CYS A 89 -28.45 12.49 -8.49
C CYS A 89 -29.76 13.11 -8.90
N LYS A 90 -30.53 12.35 -9.68
CA LYS A 90 -31.84 12.77 -10.19
C LYS A 90 -32.90 12.44 -9.15
N GLY A 91 -33.75 13.37 -8.86
CA GLY A 91 -34.83 13.17 -7.92
C GLY A 91 -35.02 14.37 -7.00
N GLU A 92 -35.96 14.19 -6.12
CA GLU A 92 -36.29 15.21 -5.13
C GLU A 92 -35.18 15.31 -4.07
N GLU A 93 -34.90 16.52 -3.64
CA GLU A 93 -33.98 16.79 -2.54
C GLU A 93 -34.37 15.99 -1.28
N ASN A 94 -33.37 15.48 -0.58
CA ASN A 94 -33.60 14.79 0.69
C ASN A 94 -34.38 15.71 1.65
N TRP A 95 -35.39 15.14 2.31
CA TRP A 95 -36.26 15.91 3.23
C TRP A 95 -35.55 16.30 4.51
N VAL A 96 -34.45 15.62 4.83
CA VAL A 96 -33.63 15.92 6.01
C VAL A 96 -32.14 15.92 5.66
N TYR A 97 -31.34 16.63 6.45
CA TYR A 97 -29.88 16.66 6.33
C TYR A 97 -29.25 16.83 7.72
N VAL A 98 -27.98 16.51 7.85
CA VAL A 98 -27.25 16.59 9.13
C VAL A 98 -26.16 17.67 9.04
N VAL A 99 -26.06 18.47 10.08
CA VAL A 99 -24.96 19.43 10.27
C VAL A 99 -24.51 19.36 11.73
N ASN A 100 -23.22 19.10 11.94
CA ASN A 100 -22.62 19.08 13.28
C ASN A 100 -23.41 18.22 14.28
N GLY A 101 -23.73 16.99 13.88
CA GLY A 101 -24.43 16.03 14.77
C GLY A 101 -25.88 16.34 15.01
N THR A 102 -26.47 17.29 14.26
CA THR A 102 -27.87 17.69 14.42
C THR A 102 -28.60 17.53 13.09
N LEU A 103 -29.75 16.90 13.14
CA LEU A 103 -30.61 16.65 11.99
C LEU A 103 -31.61 17.81 11.83
N TYR A 104 -31.68 18.34 10.62
CA TYR A 104 -32.57 19.43 10.24
C TYR A 104 -33.48 19.03 9.10
N PHE A 105 -34.69 19.58 9.11
CA PHE A 105 -35.64 19.43 8.01
C PHE A 105 -35.27 20.38 6.86
N SER A 106 -35.29 19.87 5.61
CA SER A 106 -35.01 20.67 4.43
C SER A 106 -36.09 21.72 4.21
N GLN A 107 -35.67 22.98 4.09
CA GLN A 107 -36.58 24.08 3.80
C GLN A 107 -37.26 23.92 2.43
N ALA A 108 -36.56 23.33 1.47
CA ALA A 108 -37.12 23.04 0.15
C ALA A 108 -38.21 21.96 0.25
N ALA A 109 -37.97 20.91 1.06
CA ALA A 109 -38.96 19.87 1.29
C ALA A 109 -40.18 20.40 2.07
N LEU A 110 -39.95 21.25 3.09
CA LEU A 110 -41.04 21.87 3.85
C LEU A 110 -41.97 22.72 2.96
N ARG A 111 -41.41 23.43 1.98
CA ARG A 111 -42.19 24.22 1.03
C ARG A 111 -43.01 23.35 0.06
N ARG A 112 -42.48 22.16 -0.31
CA ARG A 112 -43.17 21.26 -1.25
C ARG A 112 -44.18 20.34 -0.56
N HIS A 113 -43.92 19.94 0.67
CA HIS A 113 -44.67 18.92 1.41
C HIS A 113 -45.08 19.51 2.75
N VAL A 114 -46.16 20.30 2.71
CA VAL A 114 -46.67 21.00 3.88
C VAL A 114 -46.97 20.00 5.01
N ASN A 115 -46.55 20.33 6.23
CA ASN A 115 -46.84 19.59 7.48
C ASN A 115 -46.45 18.10 7.40
N TYR A 116 -45.19 17.79 7.08
CA TYR A 116 -44.72 16.41 7.20
C TYR A 116 -44.18 16.11 8.60
N SER A 117 -44.43 14.88 9.07
CA SER A 117 -43.87 14.34 10.31
C SER A 117 -42.83 13.29 9.96
N CYS A 118 -41.79 13.13 10.80
CA CYS A 118 -40.74 12.17 10.57
C CYS A 118 -40.44 11.33 11.80
N THR A 119 -40.06 10.09 11.56
CA THR A 119 -39.46 9.21 12.56
C THR A 119 -37.99 8.97 12.23
N TYR A 120 -37.18 8.81 13.25
CA TYR A 120 -35.75 8.49 13.21
C TYR A 120 -35.55 7.10 13.81
N GLU A 121 -34.76 6.27 13.14
CA GLU A 121 -34.44 4.93 13.62
C GLU A 121 -32.92 4.75 13.51
N PRO A 122 -32.19 4.60 14.64
CA PRO A 122 -30.75 4.36 14.58
C PRO A 122 -30.44 2.99 14.00
N LEU A 123 -29.34 2.89 13.26
CA LEU A 123 -28.81 1.63 12.74
C LEU A 123 -27.89 1.01 13.80
N LEU A 124 -28.16 -0.23 14.18
CA LEU A 124 -27.42 -0.96 15.20
C LEU A 124 -26.62 -2.09 14.54
N ARG A 125 -25.38 -2.27 14.97
CA ARG A 125 -24.49 -3.34 14.48
C ARG A 125 -24.71 -4.61 15.32
N GLU A 126 -24.94 -5.74 14.65
CA GLU A 126 -24.98 -7.07 15.26
C GLU A 126 -23.87 -7.94 14.68
N GLY A 127 -22.62 -7.62 15.02
CA GLY A 127 -21.44 -8.24 14.41
C GLY A 127 -21.15 -7.69 13.03
N ASP A 128 -20.30 -8.36 12.26
CA ASP A 128 -19.85 -7.86 10.96
C ASP A 128 -20.75 -8.24 9.79
N TYR A 129 -21.76 -9.06 10.03
CA TYR A 129 -22.60 -9.57 8.94
C TYR A 129 -24.07 -9.21 9.05
N ASN A 130 -24.49 -8.69 10.19
CA ASN A 130 -25.89 -8.35 10.44
C ASN A 130 -26.04 -6.95 11.04
N THR A 131 -27.15 -6.31 10.69
CA THR A 131 -27.55 -5.03 11.27
C THR A 131 -29.03 -5.08 11.60
N THR A 132 -29.46 -4.26 12.55
CA THR A 132 -30.87 -4.12 12.92
C THR A 132 -31.21 -2.64 13.13
N TRP A 133 -32.49 -2.33 13.17
CA TRP A 133 -32.97 -0.96 13.39
C TRP A 133 -33.46 -0.82 14.84
N GLY A 134 -33.03 0.24 15.49
CA GLY A 134 -33.50 0.59 16.82
C GLY A 134 -34.91 1.15 16.79
N GLU A 135 -35.40 1.53 17.96
CA GLU A 135 -36.76 2.05 18.14
C GLU A 135 -36.99 3.32 17.31
N ALA A 136 -38.16 3.40 16.67
CA ALA A 136 -38.56 4.56 15.90
C ALA A 136 -38.96 5.72 16.83
N ILE A 137 -38.32 6.85 16.69
CA ILE A 137 -38.52 8.05 17.53
C ILE A 137 -39.09 9.18 16.66
N ASN A 138 -40.19 9.80 17.10
CA ASN A 138 -40.69 10.99 16.42
C ASN A 138 -39.74 12.15 16.63
N ILE A 139 -39.39 12.85 15.53
CA ILE A 139 -38.39 13.91 15.54
C ILE A 139 -38.94 15.22 14.99
N THR A 140 -38.29 16.31 15.41
CA THR A 140 -38.49 17.65 14.87
C THR A 140 -37.15 18.17 14.32
N SER A 141 -37.19 19.22 13.53
CA SER A 141 -35.99 19.89 13.04
C SER A 141 -35.14 20.41 14.21
N GLY A 142 -33.86 20.13 14.19
CA GLY A 142 -32.95 20.43 15.31
C GLY A 142 -32.70 19.23 16.22
N PHE A 143 -33.09 18.01 15.81
CA PHE A 143 -32.89 16.78 16.58
C PHE A 143 -31.43 16.36 16.64
N PRO A 144 -30.82 16.24 17.83
CA PRO A 144 -29.44 15.71 17.93
C PRO A 144 -29.45 14.21 17.61
N ILE A 145 -28.66 13.79 16.61
CA ILE A 145 -28.59 12.37 16.21
C ILE A 145 -27.95 11.55 17.34
N THR A 146 -28.44 10.33 17.53
CA THR A 146 -27.99 9.41 18.59
C THR A 146 -27.15 8.26 18.04
N SER A 147 -27.03 8.16 16.69
CA SER A 147 -26.21 7.18 16.00
C SER A 147 -25.62 7.85 14.77
N ASP A 148 -24.39 7.44 14.40
CA ASP A 148 -23.74 7.93 13.17
C ASP A 148 -24.53 7.52 11.92
N PHE A 149 -25.27 6.42 12.00
CA PHE A 149 -26.04 5.88 10.87
C PHE A 149 -27.47 5.63 11.28
N PHE A 150 -28.41 6.05 10.44
CA PHE A 150 -29.82 5.99 10.78
C PHE A 150 -30.67 6.12 9.52
N ARG A 151 -31.93 5.69 9.63
CA ARG A 151 -32.91 5.99 8.59
C ARG A 151 -33.94 6.98 9.13
N VAL A 152 -34.49 7.76 8.19
CA VAL A 152 -35.62 8.67 8.50
C VAL A 152 -36.77 8.32 7.58
N ASN A 153 -37.94 8.14 8.17
CA ASN A 153 -39.18 7.95 7.42
C ASN A 153 -40.05 9.16 7.69
N CYS A 154 -40.52 9.84 6.64
CA CYS A 154 -41.43 10.99 6.78
C CYS A 154 -42.68 10.77 5.97
N THR A 155 -43.82 11.27 6.50
CA THR A 155 -45.12 11.25 5.82
C THR A 155 -45.69 12.67 5.82
N SER A 156 -46.03 13.19 4.65
CA SER A 156 -46.69 14.49 4.52
C SER A 156 -48.18 14.39 4.75
N TYR A 157 -48.82 15.52 4.99
CA TYR A 157 -50.27 15.61 5.08
C TYR A 157 -50.95 15.06 3.83
N THR A 158 -50.31 15.18 2.66
CA THR A 158 -50.84 14.63 1.40
C THR A 158 -50.51 13.15 1.18
N GLN A 159 -50.08 12.43 2.23
CA GLN A 159 -49.70 11.02 2.20
C GLN A 159 -48.48 10.69 1.33
N LYS A 160 -47.75 11.69 0.91
CA LYS A 160 -46.46 11.43 0.22
C LYS A 160 -45.44 10.98 1.26
N MET A 161 -44.66 9.95 0.91
CA MET A 161 -43.70 9.31 1.81
C MET A 161 -42.27 9.56 1.34
N TYR A 162 -41.41 9.77 2.32
CA TYR A 162 -39.95 9.81 2.14
C TYR A 162 -39.33 8.75 3.04
N LYS A 163 -38.35 8.01 2.50
CA LYS A 163 -37.56 7.06 3.28
C LYS A 163 -36.10 7.26 2.87
N GLY A 164 -35.26 7.74 3.77
CA GLY A 164 -33.86 8.03 3.51
C GLY A 164 -32.92 7.36 4.51
N LEU A 165 -31.82 6.80 3.99
CA LEU A 165 -30.70 6.35 4.80
C LEU A 165 -29.70 7.51 4.88
N HIS A 166 -29.23 7.80 6.09
CA HIS A 166 -28.36 8.95 6.36
C HIS A 166 -27.15 8.56 7.18
N ALA A 167 -26.06 9.29 6.95
CA ALA A 167 -24.85 9.26 7.76
C ALA A 167 -24.59 10.65 8.33
N GLY A 168 -24.16 10.70 9.57
CA GLY A 168 -23.69 11.91 10.24
C GLY A 168 -22.75 11.50 11.35
N VAL A 169 -22.03 12.44 11.92
CA VAL A 169 -21.12 12.15 13.04
C VAL A 169 -21.80 12.60 14.33
N THR A 170 -22.07 11.65 15.23
CA THR A 170 -22.63 11.96 16.55
C THR A 170 -21.56 12.61 17.43
N TYR A 171 -21.98 13.54 18.26
CA TYR A 171 -21.12 14.02 19.35
C TYR A 171 -21.35 13.14 20.58
N MET A 172 -20.35 12.36 20.93
CA MET A 172 -20.33 11.53 22.13
C MET A 172 -19.31 12.12 23.10
N PRO A 173 -19.76 12.60 24.29
CA PRO A 173 -18.83 13.21 25.26
C PRO A 173 -17.65 12.31 25.60
N GLU A 174 -17.90 11.01 25.76
CA GLU A 174 -16.84 10.03 26.07
C GLU A 174 -15.80 9.89 24.96
N ARG A 175 -16.14 10.16 23.69
CA ARG A 175 -15.14 10.27 22.61
C ARG A 175 -14.35 11.58 22.71
N GLY A 176 -15.04 12.66 23.02
CA GLY A 176 -14.42 14.00 23.16
C GLY A 176 -13.63 14.19 24.44
N MET A 177 -13.90 13.41 25.47
CA MET A 177 -13.24 13.45 26.77
C MET A 177 -12.15 12.40 26.95
N LYS A 178 -11.86 11.60 25.92
CA LYS A 178 -10.70 10.70 26.00
C LYS A 178 -9.48 11.52 26.41
N GLU A 179 -8.97 11.22 27.60
CA GLU A 179 -7.71 11.81 28.03
C GLU A 179 -6.65 11.48 26.99
N THR A 180 -6.21 12.50 26.30
CA THR A 180 -5.02 12.33 25.45
C THR A 180 -3.82 12.26 26.38
N PRO A 181 -3.14 11.12 26.46
CA PRO A 181 -1.93 11.06 27.28
C PRO A 181 -0.99 12.20 26.90
N PRO A 182 -0.24 12.75 27.84
CA PRO A 182 0.77 13.74 27.51
C PRO A 182 1.68 13.20 26.41
N LEU A 183 2.01 14.04 25.45
CA LEU A 183 2.93 13.64 24.39
C LEU A 183 4.31 13.37 25.00
N GLU A 184 4.86 12.20 24.73
CA GLU A 184 6.27 11.95 25.04
C GLU A 184 7.13 12.95 24.27
N GLU A 185 8.28 13.29 24.83
CA GLU A 185 9.22 14.22 24.21
C GLU A 185 9.54 13.76 22.77
N GLY A 186 9.40 14.65 21.81
CA GLY A 186 9.60 14.36 20.39
C GLY A 186 8.33 14.04 19.60
N PHE A 187 7.15 13.93 20.26
CA PHE A 187 5.90 13.67 19.56
C PHE A 187 5.24 14.96 19.10
N GLY A 188 4.92 15.03 17.82
CA GLY A 188 4.19 16.17 17.24
C GLY A 188 2.69 16.17 17.46
N GLY A 189 2.12 15.08 17.98
CA GLY A 189 0.67 14.95 18.21
C GLY A 189 -0.18 15.02 16.96
N LEU A 190 0.37 14.64 15.82
CA LEU A 190 -0.27 14.78 14.51
C LEU A 190 -1.39 13.75 14.31
N SER A 191 -2.48 14.19 13.69
CA SER A 191 -3.50 13.27 13.20
C SER A 191 -3.02 12.58 11.91
N VAL A 192 -3.41 11.32 11.72
CA VAL A 192 -3.14 10.55 10.52
C VAL A 192 -4.44 10.38 9.74
N ALA A 193 -4.41 10.72 8.44
CA ALA A 193 -5.53 10.57 7.53
C ALA A 193 -5.07 9.75 6.31
N ILE A 194 -5.69 8.59 6.11
CA ILE A 194 -5.40 7.71 4.97
C ILE A 194 -6.66 7.66 4.10
N LEU A 195 -6.54 8.09 2.85
CA LEU A 195 -7.58 7.94 1.83
C LEU A 195 -7.08 6.95 0.79
N GLY A 196 -7.68 5.77 0.75
CA GLY A 196 -7.31 4.72 -0.18
C GLY A 196 -8.31 4.59 -1.33
N PHE A 197 -7.81 4.27 -2.51
CA PHE A 197 -8.60 4.00 -3.71
C PHE A 197 -8.21 2.62 -4.23
N ASP A 198 -9.14 1.67 -4.14
CA ASP A 198 -8.87 0.27 -4.45
C ASP A 198 -8.47 0.07 -5.92
N SER A 199 -7.52 -0.81 -6.17
CA SER A 199 -7.07 -1.23 -7.50
C SER A 199 -6.54 -0.08 -8.38
N MET A 200 -6.17 1.06 -7.78
CA MET A 200 -5.68 2.21 -8.55
C MET A 200 -4.16 2.28 -8.52
N SER A 201 -3.53 1.95 -9.66
CA SER A 201 -2.09 2.10 -9.82
C SER A 201 -1.69 3.58 -9.88
N ARG A 202 -0.41 3.86 -9.61
CA ARG A 202 0.16 5.20 -9.78
C ARG A 202 -0.13 5.76 -11.19
N MET A 203 0.04 4.95 -12.23
CA MET A 203 -0.18 5.40 -13.61
C MET A 203 -1.67 5.70 -13.90
N SER A 204 -2.60 4.91 -13.31
CA SER A 204 -4.04 5.21 -13.39
C SER A 204 -4.36 6.54 -12.70
N TRP A 205 -3.79 6.77 -11.51
CA TRP A 205 -3.92 8.03 -10.77
C TRP A 205 -3.45 9.21 -11.62
N LEU A 206 -2.26 9.11 -12.23
CA LEU A 206 -1.68 10.18 -13.06
C LEU A 206 -2.54 10.50 -14.28
N ARG A 207 -3.11 9.46 -14.91
CA ARG A 207 -3.93 9.65 -16.12
C ARG A 207 -5.33 10.22 -15.82
N ARG A 208 -5.92 9.84 -14.68
CA ARG A 208 -7.33 10.13 -14.39
C ARG A 208 -7.55 11.29 -13.42
N LEU A 209 -6.61 11.50 -12.49
CA LEU A 209 -6.72 12.51 -11.43
C LEU A 209 -5.55 13.51 -11.46
N ASN A 210 -5.15 13.91 -12.65
CA ASN A 210 -4.02 14.83 -12.83
C ASN A 210 -4.19 16.14 -12.03
N GLU A 211 -5.40 16.69 -12.01
CA GLU A 211 -5.71 17.92 -11.26
C GLU A 211 -5.51 17.70 -9.74
N THR A 212 -6.02 16.58 -9.21
CA THR A 212 -5.84 16.22 -7.79
C THR A 212 -4.35 16.06 -7.46
N ARG A 213 -3.59 15.42 -8.36
CA ARG A 213 -2.14 15.24 -8.19
C ARG A 213 -1.44 16.60 -8.08
N GLN A 214 -1.71 17.53 -9.01
CA GLN A 214 -1.10 18.86 -8.97
C GLN A 214 -1.43 19.59 -7.65
N TYR A 215 -2.70 19.55 -7.20
CA TYR A 215 -3.10 20.18 -5.92
C TYR A 215 -2.30 19.61 -4.75
N PHE A 216 -2.17 18.27 -4.68
CA PHE A 216 -1.40 17.63 -3.63
C PHE A 216 0.06 18.12 -3.63
N HIS A 217 0.66 18.25 -4.82
CA HIS A 217 2.03 18.75 -4.96
C HIS A 217 2.13 20.26 -4.64
N ASP A 218 1.36 21.07 -5.36
CA ASP A 218 1.56 22.53 -5.38
C ASP A 218 1.04 23.21 -4.11
N LYS A 219 0.01 22.64 -3.48
CA LYS A 219 -0.65 23.24 -2.31
C LYS A 219 -0.34 22.53 -1.01
N LEU A 220 -0.18 21.20 -1.05
CA LEU A 220 0.05 20.41 0.16
C LEU A 220 1.51 19.96 0.33
N GLY A 221 2.36 20.17 -0.67
CA GLY A 221 3.76 19.71 -0.62
C GLY A 221 3.90 18.20 -0.52
N ALA A 222 2.95 17.47 -1.11
CA ALA A 222 2.90 16.02 -0.98
C ALA A 222 4.07 15.34 -1.68
N ILE A 223 4.55 14.27 -1.08
CA ILE A 223 5.65 13.43 -1.60
C ILE A 223 5.04 12.25 -2.36
N GLU A 224 5.40 12.11 -3.64
CA GLU A 224 4.95 11.00 -4.49
C GLU A 224 5.96 9.85 -4.43
N LEU A 225 5.53 8.66 -3.99
CA LEU A 225 6.37 7.47 -3.94
C LEU A 225 6.32 6.75 -5.30
N GLU A 226 7.27 7.05 -6.18
CA GLU A 226 7.34 6.47 -7.54
C GLU A 226 7.72 4.99 -7.53
N GLY A 227 8.44 4.57 -6.52
CA GLY A 227 8.92 3.20 -6.36
C GLY A 227 8.15 2.38 -5.33
N HIS A 228 6.88 2.69 -5.08
CA HIS A 228 6.08 1.91 -4.14
C HIS A 228 5.63 0.60 -4.78
N ASN A 229 6.07 -0.51 -4.21
CA ASN A 229 5.89 -1.86 -4.75
C ASN A 229 4.96 -2.67 -3.85
N ILE A 230 4.03 -3.41 -4.45
CA ILE A 230 3.19 -4.36 -3.73
C ILE A 230 4.03 -5.55 -3.24
N VAL A 231 3.50 -6.30 -2.29
CA VAL A 231 4.20 -7.44 -1.67
C VAL A 231 3.41 -8.75 -1.82
N GLY A 232 2.29 -8.71 -2.52
CA GLY A 232 1.43 -9.87 -2.76
C GLY A 232 0.18 -9.51 -3.52
N ASP A 233 -0.62 -10.51 -3.87
CA ASP A 233 -1.82 -10.35 -4.70
C ASP A 233 -3.02 -9.86 -3.90
N GLY A 234 -3.61 -8.79 -4.38
CA GLY A 234 -4.90 -8.26 -3.92
C GLY A 234 -4.82 -7.39 -2.66
N THR A 235 -5.97 -6.86 -2.31
CA THR A 235 -6.11 -5.83 -1.26
C THR A 235 -5.65 -6.33 0.11
N THR A 236 -6.01 -7.56 0.48
CA THR A 236 -5.66 -8.14 1.79
C THR A 236 -4.14 -8.26 1.95
N ALA A 237 -3.43 -8.66 0.87
CA ALA A 237 -1.98 -8.82 0.89
C ALA A 237 -1.23 -7.48 1.03
N VAL A 238 -1.90 -6.35 0.78
CA VAL A 238 -1.36 -4.99 1.00
C VAL A 238 -1.78 -4.48 2.39
N MET A 239 -3.03 -4.72 2.79
CA MET A 239 -3.60 -4.19 4.04
C MET A 239 -2.91 -4.77 5.28
N PHE A 240 -2.66 -6.09 5.32
CA PHE A 240 -2.02 -6.69 6.49
C PHE A 240 -0.59 -6.15 6.70
N PRO A 241 0.32 -6.16 5.71
CA PRO A 241 1.63 -5.54 5.92
C PRO A 241 1.58 -4.07 6.36
N MET A 242 0.65 -3.30 5.79
CA MET A 242 0.52 -1.88 6.11
C MET A 242 -0.05 -1.66 7.52
N LEU A 243 -1.05 -2.46 7.92
CA LEU A 243 -1.77 -2.22 9.18
C LEU A 243 -1.24 -3.06 10.34
N THR A 244 -0.53 -4.17 10.10
CA THR A 244 -0.04 -5.07 11.16
C THR A 244 1.48 -5.28 11.14
N GLY A 245 2.16 -4.87 10.06
CA GLY A 245 3.58 -5.16 9.87
C GLY A 245 3.87 -6.61 9.55
N LYS A 246 2.83 -7.40 9.22
CA LYS A 246 2.94 -8.85 9.00
C LYS A 246 2.29 -9.24 7.68
N PHE A 247 2.81 -10.29 7.07
CA PHE A 247 2.10 -10.96 5.98
C PHE A 247 0.90 -11.74 6.54
N GLU A 248 -0.06 -12.05 5.68
CA GLU A 248 -1.25 -12.84 6.04
C GLU A 248 -0.87 -14.16 6.74
N TRP A 249 0.13 -14.85 6.22
CA TRP A 249 0.58 -16.16 6.76
C TRP A 249 1.41 -16.06 8.07
N GLU A 250 1.77 -14.86 8.49
CA GLU A 250 2.40 -14.60 9.79
C GLU A 250 1.37 -14.30 10.89
N LEU A 251 0.08 -14.35 10.53
CA LEU A 251 -1.06 -14.02 11.40
C LEU A 251 -1.87 -15.28 11.69
N PRO A 252 -2.67 -15.33 12.76
CA PRO A 252 -3.56 -16.47 13.03
C PRO A 252 -4.53 -16.70 11.87
N GLU A 253 -4.99 -17.94 11.70
CA GLU A 253 -5.94 -18.29 10.65
C GLU A 253 -7.27 -17.57 10.87
N ALA A 254 -7.73 -16.84 9.87
CA ALA A 254 -8.99 -16.07 9.91
C ALA A 254 -9.80 -16.21 8.62
N ARG A 255 -9.37 -17.06 7.69
CA ARG A 255 -10.02 -17.24 6.39
C ARG A 255 -11.31 -18.06 6.53
N LEU A 256 -12.34 -17.61 5.81
CA LEU A 256 -13.62 -18.32 5.74
C LEU A 256 -13.42 -19.78 5.30
N HIS A 257 -14.09 -20.70 5.97
CA HIS A 257 -14.11 -22.14 5.69
C HIS A 257 -12.80 -22.87 6.00
N TYR A 258 -11.86 -22.23 6.72
CA TYR A 258 -10.64 -22.90 7.19
C TYR A 258 -10.82 -23.45 8.61
N PRO A 259 -10.26 -24.62 8.90
CA PRO A 259 -10.31 -25.15 10.28
C PRO A 259 -9.62 -24.20 11.26
N ASN A 260 -10.22 -24.05 12.44
CA ASN A 260 -9.71 -23.23 13.54
C ASN A 260 -9.58 -21.74 13.22
N ALA A 261 -10.21 -21.26 12.14
CA ALA A 261 -10.22 -19.83 11.82
C ALA A 261 -10.98 -19.05 12.88
N SER A 262 -10.49 -17.87 13.23
CA SER A 262 -11.11 -16.95 14.20
C SER A 262 -11.22 -15.54 13.60
N GLN A 263 -12.06 -14.72 14.24
CA GLN A 263 -12.19 -13.32 13.86
C GLN A 263 -10.87 -12.57 14.06
N LEU A 264 -10.77 -11.41 13.40
CA LEU A 264 -9.55 -10.61 13.35
C LEU A 264 -9.33 -9.70 14.58
N ASP A 265 -10.17 -9.79 15.59
CA ASP A 265 -10.15 -8.89 16.75
C ASP A 265 -8.81 -8.83 17.47
N ASN A 266 -8.09 -9.96 17.51
CA ASN A 266 -6.81 -10.08 18.20
C ASN A 266 -5.60 -9.81 17.29
N PHE A 267 -5.80 -9.42 16.05
CA PHE A 267 -4.69 -9.09 15.15
C PHE A 267 -4.03 -7.78 15.59
N PRO A 268 -2.71 -7.64 15.43
CA PRO A 268 -1.98 -6.45 15.89
C PRO A 268 -2.17 -5.25 14.95
N PHE A 269 -3.42 -4.85 14.75
CA PHE A 269 -3.74 -3.69 13.92
C PHE A 269 -3.26 -2.40 14.58
N LEU A 270 -2.62 -1.54 13.81
CA LEU A 270 -2.12 -0.24 14.26
C LEU A 270 -3.18 0.62 14.95
N TRP A 271 -4.45 0.53 14.53
CA TRP A 271 -5.52 1.32 15.18
C TRP A 271 -5.69 0.98 16.66
N HIS A 272 -5.32 -0.24 17.11
CA HIS A 272 -5.32 -0.58 18.53
C HIS A 272 -4.26 0.24 19.29
N ASP A 273 -3.08 0.39 18.70
CA ASP A 273 -2.00 1.18 19.32
C ASP A 273 -2.34 2.66 19.31
N PHE A 274 -2.91 3.16 18.20
CA PHE A 274 -3.38 4.54 18.13
C PHE A 274 -4.49 4.80 19.16
N ARG A 275 -5.44 3.87 19.34
CA ARG A 275 -6.48 3.99 20.36
C ARG A 275 -5.89 4.02 21.76
N LYS A 276 -4.92 3.16 22.09
CA LYS A 276 -4.20 3.17 23.37
C LYS A 276 -3.50 4.50 23.61
N ALA A 277 -3.02 5.14 22.54
CA ALA A 277 -2.37 6.46 22.61
C ALA A 277 -3.37 7.63 22.63
N GLY A 278 -4.68 7.36 22.82
CA GLY A 278 -5.72 8.38 22.95
C GLY A 278 -6.23 8.95 21.64
N TYR A 279 -5.94 8.31 20.52
CA TYR A 279 -6.47 8.74 19.21
C TYR A 279 -7.90 8.22 19.01
N LEU A 280 -8.73 9.01 18.36
CA LEU A 280 -9.95 8.53 17.74
C LEU A 280 -9.61 7.77 16.47
N THR A 281 -10.18 6.59 16.29
CA THR A 281 -9.85 5.69 15.19
C THR A 281 -11.03 5.50 14.24
N SER A 282 -10.74 5.33 12.95
CA SER A 282 -11.78 5.01 11.95
C SER A 282 -11.27 3.98 10.95
N TRP A 283 -12.14 3.01 10.66
CA TRP A 283 -12.01 2.13 9.49
C TRP A 283 -13.29 2.23 8.68
N SER A 284 -13.15 2.71 7.46
CA SER A 284 -14.27 2.85 6.53
C SER A 284 -13.95 2.12 5.23
N ASN A 285 -14.75 1.12 4.89
CA ASN A 285 -14.72 0.47 3.59
C ASN A 285 -16.12 0.60 2.98
N ALA A 286 -16.17 1.16 1.77
CA ALA A 286 -17.44 1.52 1.13
C ALA A 286 -18.16 0.33 0.46
N ASN A 287 -17.53 -0.85 0.42
CA ASN A 287 -18.16 -2.04 -0.16
C ASN A 287 -18.13 -3.20 0.86
N PRO A 288 -19.28 -3.54 1.47
CA PRO A 288 -19.29 -4.61 2.47
C PRO A 288 -19.05 -6.00 1.89
N LYS A 289 -19.39 -6.23 0.61
CA LYS A 289 -19.26 -7.54 -0.03
C LYS A 289 -17.82 -7.88 -0.38
N SER A 290 -17.03 -6.89 -0.86
CA SER A 290 -15.64 -7.10 -1.25
C SER A 290 -14.64 -6.48 -0.27
N ALA A 291 -15.07 -6.22 0.96
CA ALA A 291 -14.20 -5.69 2.00
C ALA A 291 -13.02 -6.64 2.30
N PRO A 292 -11.80 -6.12 2.43
CA PRO A 292 -10.60 -6.97 2.54
C PRO A 292 -10.62 -7.92 3.75
N PHE A 293 -11.31 -7.55 4.82
CA PHE A 293 -11.39 -8.35 6.05
C PHE A 293 -12.66 -9.20 6.14
N ASN A 294 -13.53 -9.18 5.11
CA ASN A 294 -14.81 -9.89 5.13
C ASN A 294 -15.04 -10.76 3.88
N TRP A 295 -14.40 -10.45 2.76
CA TRP A 295 -14.55 -11.20 1.50
C TRP A 295 -14.01 -12.63 1.64
N ARG A 296 -12.78 -12.77 2.18
CA ARG A 296 -12.13 -14.05 2.40
C ARG A 296 -11.96 -14.39 3.89
N MET A 297 -12.23 -13.43 4.78
CA MET A 297 -11.94 -13.52 6.21
C MET A 297 -13.23 -13.48 7.02
N LEU A 298 -13.14 -13.85 8.29
CA LEU A 298 -14.28 -13.90 9.22
C LEU A 298 -14.74 -12.53 9.74
N GLY A 299 -13.99 -11.46 9.41
CA GLY A 299 -14.33 -10.11 9.91
C GLY A 299 -14.08 -9.96 11.41
N PHE A 300 -14.77 -9.01 12.01
CA PHE A 300 -14.60 -8.62 13.41
C PHE A 300 -15.85 -8.97 14.22
N ASP A 301 -15.65 -9.58 15.38
CA ASP A 301 -16.73 -9.77 16.36
C ASP A 301 -17.06 -8.41 17.02
N GLN A 302 -16.04 -7.76 17.58
CA GLN A 302 -16.18 -6.43 18.17
C GLN A 302 -15.92 -5.34 17.11
N GLN A 303 -16.54 -4.16 17.31
CA GLN A 303 -16.30 -3.03 16.41
C GLN A 303 -14.82 -2.62 16.46
N PRO A 304 -14.10 -2.69 15.32
CA PRO A 304 -12.62 -2.53 15.36
C PRO A 304 -12.15 -1.11 15.67
N THR A 305 -12.95 -0.08 15.33
CA THR A 305 -12.56 1.33 15.47
C THR A 305 -13.72 2.16 16.01
N ASP A 306 -13.44 3.37 16.53
CA ASP A 306 -14.47 4.27 17.09
C ASP A 306 -15.52 4.66 16.03
N PHE A 307 -15.10 4.80 14.77
CA PHE A 307 -15.97 5.08 13.62
C PHE A 307 -15.80 3.92 12.63
N TYR A 308 -16.90 3.19 12.37
CA TYR A 308 -16.88 1.97 11.56
C TYR A 308 -18.08 1.96 10.62
N THR A 309 -17.86 2.16 9.33
CA THR A 309 -18.93 2.42 8.36
C THR A 309 -19.58 1.16 7.78
N ARG A 310 -19.08 -0.04 8.07
CA ARG A 310 -19.58 -1.27 7.47
C ARG A 310 -21.10 -1.45 7.64
N PRO A 311 -21.69 -1.23 8.84
CA PRO A 311 -23.16 -1.35 9.01
C PRO A 311 -23.94 -0.44 8.06
N PHE A 312 -23.46 0.79 7.86
CA PHE A 312 -24.08 1.77 6.97
C PHE A 312 -24.16 1.25 5.52
N TYR A 313 -23.05 0.72 5.01
CA TYR A 313 -23.01 0.24 3.63
C TYR A 313 -23.79 -1.08 3.45
N GLN A 314 -23.90 -1.91 4.50
CA GLN A 314 -24.79 -3.08 4.50
C GLN A 314 -26.25 -2.65 4.36
N ALA A 315 -26.70 -1.73 5.23
CA ALA A 315 -28.05 -1.18 5.16
C ALA A 315 -28.32 -0.50 3.81
N PHE A 316 -27.32 0.18 3.23
CA PHE A 316 -27.41 0.80 1.90
C PHE A 316 -27.67 -0.26 0.83
N GLU A 317 -26.93 -1.36 0.85
CA GLU A 317 -27.12 -2.44 -0.13
C GLU A 317 -28.50 -3.11 -0.03
N GLU A 318 -29.03 -3.19 1.18
CA GLU A 318 -30.38 -3.74 1.41
C GLU A 318 -31.48 -2.79 0.96
N MET A 319 -31.32 -1.50 1.24
CA MET A 319 -32.35 -0.49 0.98
C MET A 319 -32.38 0.01 -0.46
N VAL A 320 -31.21 0.01 -1.16
CA VAL A 320 -31.07 0.68 -2.46
C VAL A 320 -30.74 -0.35 -3.54
N PRO A 321 -31.60 -0.47 -4.58
CA PRO A 321 -31.32 -1.36 -5.71
C PRO A 321 -29.99 -1.02 -6.38
N GLN A 322 -29.27 -2.04 -6.84
CA GLN A 322 -27.92 -1.91 -7.40
C GLN A 322 -27.80 -0.81 -8.47
N LYS A 323 -28.80 -0.71 -9.35
CA LYS A 323 -28.82 0.29 -10.45
C LYS A 323 -28.91 1.74 -9.95
N LYS A 324 -29.20 1.97 -8.67
CA LYS A 324 -29.35 3.31 -8.07
C LYS A 324 -28.26 3.65 -7.05
N ARG A 325 -27.24 2.80 -6.92
CA ARG A 325 -26.23 2.94 -5.85
C ARG A 325 -25.20 4.06 -6.06
N ASP A 326 -25.28 4.80 -7.16
CA ASP A 326 -24.46 6.00 -7.35
C ASP A 326 -24.88 7.15 -6.41
N CYS A 327 -26.06 7.05 -5.77
CA CYS A 327 -26.66 8.14 -4.97
C CYS A 327 -27.32 7.66 -3.69
N PHE A 328 -27.16 8.45 -2.63
CA PHE A 328 -27.97 8.39 -1.41
C PHE A 328 -29.08 9.46 -1.53
N GLY A 329 -30.24 9.08 -2.07
CA GLY A 329 -31.26 10.05 -2.38
C GLY A 329 -30.75 11.11 -3.36
N SER A 330 -30.65 12.36 -2.94
CA SER A 330 -30.19 13.47 -3.76
C SER A 330 -28.67 13.73 -3.67
N VAL A 331 -27.93 12.93 -2.90
CA VAL A 331 -26.50 13.16 -2.64
C VAL A 331 -25.67 12.04 -3.30
N PRO A 332 -24.64 12.38 -4.09
CA PRO A 332 -23.75 11.37 -4.65
C PRO A 332 -23.08 10.51 -3.59
N PHE A 333 -22.92 9.23 -3.88
CA PHE A 333 -22.26 8.24 -3.00
C PHE A 333 -20.90 8.74 -2.52
N SER A 334 -20.08 9.22 -3.46
CA SER A 334 -18.75 9.72 -3.17
C SER A 334 -18.75 10.93 -2.23
N SER A 335 -19.75 11.82 -2.38
CA SER A 335 -19.90 12.98 -1.50
C SER A 335 -20.27 12.56 -0.07
N THR A 336 -21.12 11.55 0.09
CA THR A 336 -21.48 11.02 1.42
C THR A 336 -20.24 10.45 2.12
N TRP A 337 -19.42 9.67 1.39
CA TRP A 337 -18.18 9.08 1.91
C TRP A 337 -17.18 10.16 2.35
N LEU A 338 -16.97 11.17 1.50
CA LEU A 338 -16.06 12.30 1.80
C LEU A 338 -16.59 13.18 2.93
N ASN A 339 -17.90 13.46 2.95
CA ASN A 339 -18.53 14.29 3.98
C ASN A 339 -18.40 13.63 5.36
N TYR A 340 -18.65 12.33 5.47
CA TYR A 340 -18.50 11.62 6.74
C TYR A 340 -17.06 11.72 7.26
N PHE A 341 -16.07 11.53 6.38
CA PHE A 341 -14.64 11.69 6.73
C PHE A 341 -14.35 13.13 7.22
N ARG A 342 -14.81 14.13 6.47
CA ARG A 342 -14.64 15.54 6.83
C ARG A 342 -15.30 15.86 8.17
N ASP A 343 -16.52 15.35 8.40
CA ASP A 343 -17.31 15.69 9.57
C ASP A 343 -16.67 15.13 10.86
N ILE A 344 -15.96 13.99 10.79
CA ILE A 344 -15.16 13.50 11.93
C ILE A 344 -14.10 14.55 12.32
N PHE A 345 -13.44 15.19 11.33
CA PHE A 345 -12.46 16.24 11.62
C PHE A 345 -13.10 17.44 12.29
N TYR A 346 -14.27 17.89 11.81
CA TYR A 346 -14.96 19.06 12.35
C TYR A 346 -15.54 18.80 13.75
N MET A 347 -16.20 17.66 13.95
CA MET A 347 -16.85 17.33 15.22
C MET A 347 -15.85 17.13 16.36
N TYR A 348 -14.69 16.59 16.05
CA TYR A 348 -13.66 16.24 17.04
C TYR A 348 -12.34 16.98 16.76
N LYS A 349 -12.42 18.26 16.40
CA LYS A 349 -11.27 19.04 15.92
C LYS A 349 -10.07 19.08 16.89
N HIS A 350 -10.31 18.95 18.19
CA HIS A 350 -9.25 19.02 19.22
C HIS A 350 -8.68 17.63 19.59
N GLN A 351 -9.25 16.55 19.06
CA GLN A 351 -8.79 15.20 19.34
C GLN A 351 -7.83 14.73 18.24
N ARG A 352 -6.80 14.00 18.63
CA ARG A 352 -5.91 13.33 17.67
C ARG A 352 -6.68 12.18 17.00
N LYS A 353 -6.42 11.96 15.71
CA LYS A 353 -7.19 10.99 14.90
C LYS A 353 -6.27 10.09 14.10
N PHE A 354 -6.64 8.82 13.98
CA PHE A 354 -6.13 7.87 13.00
C PHE A 354 -7.31 7.40 12.16
N LEU A 355 -7.48 7.98 10.97
CA LEU A 355 -8.61 7.70 10.11
C LEU A 355 -8.15 7.01 8.84
N PHE A 356 -8.70 5.83 8.56
CA PHE A 356 -8.46 5.12 7.30
C PHE A 356 -9.78 4.90 6.57
N HIS A 357 -9.97 5.59 5.46
CA HIS A 357 -11.15 5.52 4.60
C HIS A 357 -10.76 4.97 3.23
N PHE A 358 -11.38 3.86 2.83
CA PHE A 358 -11.01 3.08 1.65
C PHE A 358 -12.20 2.99 0.69
N LEU A 359 -12.04 3.61 -0.48
CA LEU A 359 -13.08 3.68 -1.52
C LEU A 359 -12.86 2.58 -2.55
N VAL A 360 -13.83 1.71 -2.70
CA VAL A 360 -13.80 0.55 -3.60
C VAL A 360 -14.63 0.83 -4.87
N GLU A 361 -15.83 1.37 -4.69
CA GLU A 361 -16.90 1.44 -5.70
C GLU A 361 -16.50 2.19 -6.98
N MET A 362 -15.60 3.17 -6.89
CA MET A 362 -15.25 4.03 -8.01
C MET A 362 -13.94 3.66 -8.69
N THR A 363 -13.31 2.55 -8.27
CA THR A 363 -11.98 2.22 -8.79
C THR A 363 -11.74 0.72 -9.00
N HIS A 364 -12.40 -0.16 -8.22
CA HIS A 364 -12.09 -1.59 -8.22
C HIS A 364 -12.39 -2.26 -9.57
N ASP A 365 -13.63 -2.16 -10.03
CA ASP A 365 -14.07 -2.84 -11.26
C ASP A 365 -13.75 -2.07 -12.54
N ASP A 366 -13.71 -0.74 -12.45
CA ASP A 366 -13.36 0.15 -13.57
C ASP A 366 -12.71 1.43 -13.01
N ASN A 367 -11.42 1.57 -13.16
CA ASN A 367 -10.66 2.75 -12.72
C ASN A 367 -11.18 4.06 -13.37
N ASN A 368 -11.89 3.98 -14.47
CA ASN A 368 -12.43 5.18 -15.14
C ASN A 368 -13.56 5.83 -14.35
N LEU A 369 -14.25 5.08 -13.48
CA LEU A 369 -15.35 5.62 -12.67
C LEU A 369 -14.88 6.74 -11.73
N ILE A 370 -13.59 6.75 -11.36
CA ILE A 370 -13.02 7.81 -10.50
C ILE A 370 -13.15 9.21 -11.13
N THR A 371 -13.26 9.29 -12.46
CA THR A 371 -13.46 10.58 -13.15
C THR A 371 -14.81 11.22 -12.84
N LYS A 372 -15.74 10.48 -12.21
CA LYS A 372 -16.98 11.05 -11.66
C LYS A 372 -16.72 11.98 -10.45
N LEU A 373 -15.53 11.86 -9.82
CA LEU A 373 -15.04 12.83 -8.82
C LEU A 373 -14.33 14.00 -9.52
N CYS A 374 -14.59 15.21 -9.09
CA CYS A 374 -13.84 16.39 -9.56
C CYS A 374 -12.59 16.59 -8.69
N GLY A 375 -11.40 16.85 -9.28
CA GLY A 375 -10.16 16.94 -8.51
C GLY A 375 -9.06 17.83 -9.06
N HIS A 376 -8.15 18.30 -8.19
CA HIS A 376 -6.98 19.15 -8.44
C HIS A 376 -5.65 18.47 -8.04
N PRO A 377 -4.55 19.03 -8.42
CA PRO A 377 -3.29 18.26 -8.74
C PRO A 377 -2.09 18.25 -7.75
N UNK A 378 -0.47 17.37 -7.75
CA UNK A 378 0.58 17.09 -7.41
C UNK A 378 1.76 16.80 -7.36
N UNK A 379 3.09 16.55 -7.19
CA UNK A 379 4.12 15.99 -7.04
C UNK A 379 5.16 15.87 -6.86
N ASP A 380 6.27 15.92 -6.46
CA ASP A 380 7.56 15.29 -6.82
C ASP A 380 8.32 14.72 -5.61
N ASN A 381 8.96 13.66 -5.86
CA ASN A 381 9.96 12.88 -5.08
C ASN A 381 9.42 11.54 -4.58
N THR A 382 9.90 10.42 -5.03
CA THR A 382 11.08 9.69 -4.69
C THR A 382 11.17 8.37 -5.44
N LYS A 383 12.36 8.05 -5.98
CA LYS A 383 12.61 6.88 -6.85
C LYS A 383 13.16 5.67 -6.08
N LYS A 384 13.00 5.63 -4.76
CA LYS A 384 13.49 4.53 -3.94
C LYS A 384 12.44 3.42 -3.82
N LEU A 385 12.90 2.18 -3.66
CA LEU A 385 12.01 1.04 -3.41
C LEU A 385 11.32 1.20 -2.06
N THR A 386 10.01 1.33 -2.06
CA THR A 386 9.18 1.35 -0.85
C THR A 386 8.09 0.28 -0.92
N THR A 387 7.53 -0.09 0.23
CA THR A 387 6.56 -1.18 0.37
C THR A 387 5.51 -0.82 1.42
N PRO A 388 4.40 -1.56 1.51
CA PRO A 388 3.45 -1.40 2.63
C PRO A 388 4.10 -1.51 4.02
N PHE A 389 5.17 -2.29 4.17
CA PHE A 389 5.92 -2.38 5.43
C PHE A 389 6.56 -1.05 5.81
N ASP A 390 6.99 -0.26 4.83
CA ASP A 390 7.58 1.06 5.07
C ASP A 390 6.51 2.06 5.54
N ILE A 391 5.32 1.97 4.97
CA ILE A 391 4.17 2.74 5.44
C ILE A 391 3.86 2.37 6.90
N HIS A 392 3.86 1.07 7.23
CA HIS A 392 3.65 0.59 8.60
C HIS A 392 4.66 1.23 9.58
N GLU A 393 5.96 1.14 9.27
CA GLU A 393 6.99 1.71 10.15
C GLU A 393 6.89 3.23 10.24
N THR A 394 6.48 3.90 9.15
CA THR A 394 6.21 5.34 9.16
C THR A 394 5.03 5.69 10.07
N LEU A 395 3.97 4.89 10.02
CA LEU A 395 2.78 5.09 10.87
C LEU A 395 3.12 4.89 12.36
N LYS A 396 4.00 3.95 12.69
CA LYS A 396 4.51 3.76 14.07
C LYS A 396 5.26 5.01 14.57
N ASP A 397 5.99 5.67 13.68
CA ASP A 397 6.72 6.89 14.04
C ASP A 397 5.78 8.06 14.42
N PHE A 398 4.51 8.04 14.03
CA PHE A 398 3.51 8.98 14.54
C PHE A 398 3.12 8.68 16.00
N LEU A 399 3.33 7.44 16.45
CA LEU A 399 3.09 7.04 17.85
C LEU A 399 4.34 7.23 18.72
N LYS A 400 5.51 6.92 18.16
CA LYS A 400 6.79 7.09 18.84
C LYS A 400 7.89 7.28 17.80
N PHE A 401 8.35 8.50 17.67
CA PHE A 401 9.30 8.88 16.61
C PHE A 401 10.68 8.23 16.85
N GLY A 402 11.09 7.39 15.90
CA GLY A 402 12.35 6.65 15.93
C GLY A 402 13.56 7.39 15.37
N GLY A 403 13.40 8.69 15.04
CA GLY A 403 14.48 9.51 14.48
C GLY A 403 14.61 9.44 12.97
N THR A 404 15.44 10.32 12.42
CA THR A 404 15.70 10.47 10.98
C THR A 404 17.03 9.85 10.53
N GLY A 405 17.66 9.03 11.38
CA GLY A 405 18.96 8.44 11.10
C GLY A 405 18.97 7.44 9.93
N GLU A 406 20.13 6.85 9.70
CA GLU A 406 20.29 5.84 8.65
C GLU A 406 19.54 4.55 9.01
N ALA A 407 18.91 3.95 8.01
CA ALA A 407 18.25 2.66 8.14
C ALA A 407 19.20 1.53 7.75
N ARG A 408 18.96 0.35 8.32
CA ARG A 408 19.70 -0.85 7.89
C ARG A 408 19.04 -1.41 6.64
N VAL A 409 19.84 -1.75 5.64
CA VAL A 409 19.34 -2.30 4.38
C VAL A 409 18.54 -3.61 4.59
N THR A 410 18.86 -4.33 5.66
CA THR A 410 18.22 -5.62 6.01
C THR A 410 16.85 -5.49 6.67
N ASP A 411 16.44 -4.26 7.04
CA ASP A 411 15.14 -4.03 7.66
C ASP A 411 14.03 -4.19 6.60
N ARG A 412 13.07 -5.07 6.88
CA ARG A 412 11.94 -5.32 5.98
C ARG A 412 11.14 -4.05 5.73
N GLY A 413 10.81 -3.33 6.80
CA GLY A 413 10.16 -2.02 6.75
C GLY A 413 11.10 -0.93 7.22
N ILE A 414 11.14 0.17 6.50
CA ILE A 414 11.96 1.35 6.81
C ILE A 414 11.03 2.58 6.83
N SER A 415 10.93 3.24 7.97
CA SER A 415 10.15 4.48 8.07
C SER A 415 10.61 5.51 7.03
N LEU A 416 9.66 6.18 6.37
CA LEU A 416 9.94 7.20 5.35
C LEU A 416 10.56 8.48 5.93
N PHE A 417 10.63 8.60 7.27
CA PHE A 417 11.41 9.65 7.92
C PHE A 417 12.91 9.36 7.90
N LYS A 418 13.30 8.12 7.57
CA LYS A 418 14.71 7.71 7.48
C LYS A 418 15.15 7.66 6.03
N GLN A 419 16.46 7.77 5.80
CA GLN A 419 17.03 7.62 4.46
C GLN A 419 17.03 6.15 4.05
N ILE A 420 16.32 5.83 2.97
CA ILE A 420 16.29 4.47 2.42
C ILE A 420 17.62 4.22 1.68
N PRO A 421 18.37 3.16 2.06
CA PRO A 421 19.64 2.86 1.40
C PRO A 421 19.47 2.60 -0.11
N PRO A 422 20.33 3.16 -0.96
CA PRO A 422 20.22 2.96 -2.41
C PRO A 422 20.43 1.50 -2.85
N GLU A 423 21.16 0.71 -2.06
CA GLU A 423 21.39 -0.71 -2.32
C GLU A 423 20.20 -1.61 -1.89
N ARG A 424 19.09 -1.02 -1.43
CA ARG A 424 17.91 -1.78 -1.04
C ARG A 424 17.28 -2.46 -2.27
N SER A 425 17.22 -3.78 -2.21
CA SER A 425 16.64 -4.65 -3.25
C SER A 425 15.31 -5.24 -2.78
N CYS A 426 14.60 -5.90 -3.70
CA CYS A 426 13.38 -6.65 -3.36
C CYS A 426 13.66 -7.72 -2.30
N GLY A 427 14.82 -8.38 -2.36
CA GLY A 427 15.20 -9.38 -1.35
C GLY A 427 15.30 -8.79 0.05
N HIS A 428 15.88 -7.61 0.17
CA HIS A 428 15.96 -6.90 1.45
C HIS A 428 14.57 -6.55 1.99
N ALA A 429 13.66 -6.15 1.11
CA ALA A 429 12.29 -5.77 1.46
C ALA A 429 11.34 -6.99 1.57
N LYS A 430 11.86 -8.22 1.37
CA LYS A 430 11.10 -9.49 1.39
C LYS A 430 10.00 -9.56 0.32
N ILE A 431 10.21 -8.90 -0.81
CA ILE A 431 9.32 -8.99 -1.98
C ILE A 431 9.75 -10.20 -2.79
N ALA A 432 8.83 -11.14 -3.04
CA ALA A 432 9.09 -12.31 -3.88
C ALA A 432 9.37 -11.86 -5.34
N PRO A 433 10.16 -12.63 -6.11
CA PRO A 433 10.46 -12.26 -7.50
C PRO A 433 9.23 -11.94 -8.35
N HIS A 434 8.14 -12.69 -8.17
CA HIS A 434 6.87 -12.49 -8.88
C HIS A 434 6.32 -11.05 -8.72
N TRP A 435 6.52 -10.43 -7.56
CA TRP A 435 5.98 -9.10 -7.24
C TRP A 435 7.02 -7.98 -7.38
N CYS A 436 8.25 -8.32 -7.74
CA CYS A 436 9.36 -7.37 -7.73
C CYS A 436 9.46 -6.60 -9.06
N ALA A 437 9.08 -5.33 -9.05
CA ALA A 437 9.13 -4.45 -10.23
C ALA A 437 10.56 -4.09 -10.68
N CYS A 438 11.59 -4.46 -9.90
CA CYS A 438 12.99 -4.09 -10.19
C CYS A 438 13.77 -5.14 -10.97
N LEU A 439 13.16 -6.30 -11.24
CA LEU A 439 13.82 -7.39 -11.94
C LEU A 439 13.82 -7.14 -13.46
N GLU A 440 14.87 -7.57 -14.12
CA GLU A 440 15.04 -7.40 -15.56
C GLU A 440 14.76 -8.73 -16.25
N TRP A 441 13.56 -8.85 -16.81
CA TRP A 441 13.12 -10.04 -17.52
C TRP A 441 13.45 -9.90 -19.00
N LYS A 442 14.02 -10.96 -19.61
CA LYS A 442 14.28 -11.04 -21.04
C LYS A 442 13.28 -11.94 -21.73
N ASN A 443 12.70 -11.44 -22.81
CA ASN A 443 11.82 -12.26 -23.64
C ASN A 443 12.60 -13.46 -24.20
N ILE A 444 11.97 -14.63 -24.15
CA ILE A 444 12.48 -15.87 -24.71
C ILE A 444 11.44 -16.46 -25.65
N SER A 445 11.86 -17.43 -26.46
CA SER A 445 10.93 -18.15 -27.34
C SER A 445 9.90 -18.92 -26.50
N MET A 446 8.65 -18.90 -26.94
CA MET A 446 7.60 -19.72 -26.35
C MET A 446 7.87 -21.23 -26.54
N GLN A 447 8.78 -21.58 -27.44
CA GLN A 447 9.24 -22.97 -27.66
C GLN A 447 10.51 -23.30 -26.87
N ASP A 448 10.99 -22.39 -26.00
CA ASP A 448 12.12 -22.70 -25.11
C ASP A 448 11.77 -23.94 -24.27
N PRO A 449 12.61 -24.99 -24.26
CA PRO A 449 12.28 -26.23 -23.55
C PRO A 449 12.01 -26.01 -22.05
N GLY A 450 12.81 -25.15 -21.40
CA GLY A 450 12.60 -24.84 -19.97
C GLY A 450 11.32 -24.09 -19.70
N ALA A 451 10.89 -23.22 -20.63
CA ALA A 451 9.61 -22.52 -20.55
C ALA A 451 8.44 -23.47 -20.73
N GLN A 452 8.56 -24.43 -21.67
CA GLN A 452 7.51 -25.45 -21.90
C GLN A 452 7.36 -26.37 -20.68
N ASP A 453 8.46 -26.83 -20.11
CA ASP A 453 8.45 -27.66 -18.90
C ASP A 453 7.84 -26.87 -17.72
N ALA A 454 8.22 -25.61 -17.56
CA ALA A 454 7.69 -24.73 -16.51
C ALA A 454 6.18 -24.51 -16.67
N LEU A 455 5.71 -24.36 -17.92
CA LEU A 455 4.29 -24.21 -18.25
C LEU A 455 3.50 -25.46 -17.87
N GLN A 456 4.00 -26.64 -18.30
CA GLN A 456 3.36 -27.91 -17.98
C GLN A 456 3.29 -28.15 -16.47
N PHE A 457 4.41 -27.91 -15.77
CA PHE A 457 4.49 -28.02 -14.32
C PHE A 457 3.47 -27.10 -13.64
N THR A 458 3.31 -25.87 -14.16
CA THR A 458 2.33 -24.90 -13.62
C THR A 458 0.90 -25.41 -13.82
N LEU A 459 0.59 -25.88 -15.02
CA LEU A 459 -0.75 -26.40 -15.34
C LEU A 459 -1.11 -27.58 -14.43
N ASP A 460 -0.17 -28.50 -14.24
CA ASP A 460 -0.36 -29.65 -13.36
C ASP A 460 -0.60 -29.19 -11.91
N THR A 461 0.15 -28.16 -11.45
CA THR A 461 -0.02 -27.58 -10.11
C THR A 461 -1.41 -26.93 -9.97
N ILE A 462 -1.86 -26.13 -10.94
CA ILE A 462 -3.19 -25.52 -10.96
C ILE A 462 -4.28 -26.60 -10.87
N ASN A 463 -4.14 -27.63 -11.68
CA ASN A 463 -5.10 -28.74 -11.70
C ASN A 463 -5.08 -29.52 -10.38
N ASN A 464 -3.92 -29.64 -9.76
CA ASN A 464 -3.81 -30.32 -8.46
C ASN A 464 -4.53 -29.53 -7.35
N TYR A 465 -4.49 -28.20 -7.37
CA TYR A 465 -5.23 -27.36 -6.38
C TYR A 465 -6.74 -27.59 -6.45
N THR A 466 -7.27 -27.99 -7.61
CA THR A 466 -8.70 -28.27 -7.78
C THR A 466 -9.04 -29.76 -7.75
N ALA A 467 -8.08 -30.63 -7.47
CA ALA A 467 -8.25 -32.08 -7.57
C ALA A 467 -9.40 -32.62 -6.71
N ASP A 468 -9.51 -32.17 -5.47
CA ASP A 468 -10.56 -32.59 -4.52
C ASP A 468 -11.96 -32.07 -4.90
N TYR A 469 -12.04 -31.22 -5.92
CA TYR A 469 -13.29 -30.58 -6.35
C TYR A 469 -13.59 -30.89 -7.83
N ARG A 470 -13.16 -32.04 -8.33
CA ARG A 470 -13.39 -32.46 -9.73
C ARG A 470 -14.87 -32.67 -10.07
N GLU A 471 -15.73 -32.80 -9.08
CA GLU A 471 -17.19 -32.83 -9.28
C GLU A 471 -17.75 -31.45 -9.63
N ASP A 472 -17.04 -30.39 -9.29
CA ASP A 472 -17.44 -29.00 -9.49
C ASP A 472 -16.59 -28.30 -10.56
N CYS A 473 -15.26 -28.51 -10.54
CA CYS A 473 -14.28 -27.75 -11.30
C CYS A 473 -13.70 -28.57 -12.46
N ALA A 474 -13.76 -28.02 -13.65
CA ALA A 474 -13.20 -28.63 -14.86
C ALA A 474 -11.67 -28.75 -14.78
N LEU A 475 -11.15 -29.77 -15.45
CA LEU A 475 -9.72 -29.89 -15.71
C LEU A 475 -9.33 -28.83 -16.75
N LEU A 476 -8.30 -28.03 -16.42
CA LEU A 476 -7.84 -26.96 -17.32
C LEU A 476 -6.71 -27.47 -18.23
N SER A 477 -6.66 -26.97 -19.44
CA SER A 477 -5.55 -27.17 -20.38
C SER A 477 -5.09 -25.81 -20.93
N VAL A 478 -3.87 -25.76 -21.43
CA VAL A 478 -3.35 -24.51 -22.04
C VAL A 478 -4.06 -24.27 -23.36
N GLU A 479 -4.66 -23.09 -23.50
CA GLU A 479 -5.25 -22.63 -24.76
C GLU A 479 -4.18 -21.97 -25.64
N LYS A 480 -3.41 -21.05 -25.05
CA LYS A 480 -2.31 -20.36 -25.76
C LYS A 480 -1.37 -19.72 -24.74
N VAL A 481 -0.10 -19.62 -25.11
CA VAL A 481 0.90 -18.83 -24.37
C VAL A 481 1.00 -17.46 -25.05
N THR A 482 0.94 -16.40 -24.26
CA THR A 482 0.99 -15.01 -24.75
C THR A 482 2.33 -14.35 -24.50
N ASP A 483 3.04 -14.76 -23.46
CA ASP A 483 4.37 -14.23 -23.17
C ASP A 483 5.21 -15.25 -22.42
N ALA A 484 6.52 -15.23 -22.66
CA ALA A 484 7.50 -16.04 -21.95
C ALA A 484 8.78 -15.23 -21.75
N THR A 485 9.16 -15.08 -20.51
CA THR A 485 10.38 -14.36 -20.15
C THR A 485 11.24 -15.18 -19.19
N LYS A 486 12.53 -14.90 -19.19
CA LYS A 486 13.50 -15.52 -18.29
C LYS A 486 14.27 -14.42 -17.58
N LEU A 487 14.45 -14.56 -16.28
CA LEU A 487 15.16 -13.57 -15.48
C LEU A 487 16.65 -13.56 -15.86
N GLU A 488 17.14 -12.39 -16.26
CA GLU A 488 18.55 -12.17 -16.43
C GLU A 488 19.19 -11.87 -15.07
N THR A 489 20.08 -12.76 -14.65
CA THR A 489 20.74 -12.63 -13.34
C THR A 489 21.73 -11.46 -13.33
N ARG A 490 21.28 -10.29 -12.88
CA ARG A 490 22.20 -9.22 -12.46
C ARG A 490 22.63 -9.52 -11.02
N ARG A 491 23.90 -9.80 -10.84
CA ARG A 491 24.52 -10.13 -9.55
C ARG A 491 24.21 -9.13 -8.42
N GLU A 492 23.89 -7.89 -8.78
CA GLU A 492 23.68 -6.78 -7.84
C GLU A 492 22.28 -6.75 -7.23
N VAL A 493 21.30 -7.36 -7.90
CA VAL A 493 19.88 -7.32 -7.47
C VAL A 493 19.49 -8.55 -6.67
N LEU A 494 20.21 -9.65 -6.82
CA LEU A 494 19.83 -10.97 -6.32
C LEU A 494 20.62 -11.39 -5.06
N LYS A 495 20.73 -10.50 -4.08
CA LYS A 495 21.24 -10.91 -2.75
C LYS A 495 20.11 -11.44 -1.88
N PHE A 496 19.45 -12.49 -2.34
CA PHE A 496 18.47 -13.22 -1.54
C PHE A 496 19.19 -14.23 -0.66
N LYS A 497 19.43 -13.90 0.59
CA LYS A 497 20.09 -14.85 1.50
C LYS A 497 19.14 -15.79 2.22
N GLN A 498 17.87 -15.46 2.37
CA GLN A 498 16.88 -16.35 2.99
C GLN A 498 15.49 -15.75 2.90
N THR A 499 14.55 -16.47 2.34
CA THR A 499 13.13 -16.23 2.52
C THR A 499 12.58 -17.28 3.49
N ASP A 500 11.59 -16.89 4.26
CA ASP A 500 11.08 -17.62 5.42
C ASP A 500 10.75 -19.09 5.18
N SER A 501 11.02 -19.88 6.19
CA SER A 501 11.06 -21.34 6.15
C SER A 501 9.71 -22.04 6.37
N GLU A 502 8.65 -21.32 6.73
CA GLU A 502 7.33 -21.92 6.92
C GLU A 502 6.45 -21.75 5.69
N GLY A 503 6.49 -22.74 4.82
CA GLY A 503 5.72 -22.76 3.58
C GLY A 503 6.51 -23.22 2.37
N GLY A 504 7.69 -23.78 2.59
CA GLY A 504 8.46 -24.47 1.56
C GLY A 504 9.17 -23.58 0.55
N ILE A 505 9.63 -22.41 0.96
CA ILE A 505 10.20 -21.47 0.01
C ILE A 505 11.67 -21.14 0.30
N TYR A 506 12.45 -21.48 -0.61
CA TYR A 506 13.73 -21.12 -1.22
C TYR A 506 14.80 -20.47 -0.34
N LYS A 507 15.82 -21.23 -0.05
CA LYS A 507 17.18 -20.69 0.15
C LYS A 507 17.81 -20.48 -1.23
N ILE A 508 17.75 -19.26 -1.75
CA ILE A 508 18.56 -18.90 -2.90
C ILE A 508 19.85 -18.31 -2.35
N ASP A 509 20.90 -19.11 -2.31
CA ASP A 509 22.23 -18.64 -1.92
C ASP A 509 23.03 -18.28 -3.19
N PHE A 510 23.10 -16.99 -3.48
CA PHE A 510 23.87 -16.48 -4.61
C PHE A 510 25.29 -16.13 -4.17
N ASN A 511 26.00 -17.06 -3.53
CA ASN A 511 27.43 -16.90 -3.34
C ASN A 511 28.16 -16.91 -4.71
N ASP A 512 29.17 -16.10 -4.83
CA ASP A 512 29.93 -15.79 -6.06
C ASP A 512 30.49 -16.99 -6.84
N THR A 513 30.33 -18.19 -6.34
CA THR A 513 30.95 -19.40 -6.91
C THR A 513 29.97 -20.40 -7.52
N SER A 514 28.66 -20.19 -7.35
CA SER A 514 27.69 -21.12 -7.93
C SER A 514 27.38 -20.74 -9.38
N LYS A 515 27.80 -21.55 -10.29
CA LYS A 515 27.35 -21.58 -11.68
C LYS A 515 25.82 -21.68 -11.69
N ASN A 516 25.16 -21.02 -12.59
CA ASN A 516 23.70 -20.90 -12.79
C ASN A 516 22.93 -22.17 -12.46
N GLU A 517 22.64 -22.39 -11.19
CA GLU A 517 21.88 -23.56 -10.71
C GLU A 517 20.38 -23.29 -10.71
N ILE A 518 19.97 -22.02 -10.85
CA ILE A 518 18.56 -21.61 -10.77
C ILE A 518 18.22 -20.69 -11.93
N ALA A 519 17.16 -21.05 -12.64
CA ALA A 519 16.51 -20.20 -13.64
C ALA A 519 15.12 -19.81 -13.13
N LEU A 520 14.72 -18.58 -13.37
CA LEU A 520 13.36 -18.10 -13.09
C LEU A 520 12.69 -17.78 -14.42
N TYR A 521 11.53 -18.39 -14.64
CA TYR A 521 10.69 -18.14 -15.81
C TYR A 521 9.44 -17.40 -15.38
N GLN A 522 9.05 -16.38 -16.13
CA GLN A 522 7.74 -15.76 -15.98
C GLN A 522 6.96 -16.03 -17.26
N LEU A 523 5.79 -16.63 -17.11
CA LEU A 523 4.97 -17.08 -18.23
C LEU A 523 3.57 -16.48 -18.12
N THR A 524 3.03 -16.05 -19.27
CA THR A 524 1.67 -15.56 -19.34
C THR A 524 0.92 -16.42 -20.36
N PHE A 525 -0.23 -16.99 -19.95
CA PHE A 525 -0.96 -17.95 -20.79
C PHE A 525 -2.46 -17.94 -20.50
N HIS A 526 -3.23 -18.42 -21.48
CA HIS A 526 -4.66 -18.64 -21.32
C HIS A 526 -4.95 -20.12 -21.16
N THR A 527 -6.00 -20.42 -20.38
CA THR A 527 -6.48 -21.79 -20.18
C THR A 527 -7.85 -21.99 -20.81
N THR A 528 -8.14 -23.23 -21.17
CA THR A 528 -9.47 -23.68 -21.59
C THR A 528 -9.90 -24.85 -20.71
N PRO A 529 -11.19 -24.94 -20.29
CA PRO A 529 -12.27 -23.99 -20.56
C PRO A 529 -12.17 -22.70 -19.74
N GLY A 530 -12.94 -21.69 -20.10
CA GLY A 530 -13.14 -20.48 -19.30
C GLY A 530 -12.19 -19.32 -19.61
N HIS A 531 -11.23 -19.51 -20.52
CA HIS A 531 -10.28 -18.46 -20.95
C HIS A 531 -9.59 -17.77 -19.76
N GLY A 532 -9.28 -18.51 -18.69
CA GLY A 532 -8.51 -17.99 -17.55
C GLY A 532 -7.17 -17.49 -18.04
N HIS A 533 -6.81 -16.25 -17.69
CA HIS A 533 -5.54 -15.62 -18.09
C HIS A 533 -4.62 -15.58 -16.89
N PHE A 534 -3.53 -16.31 -16.94
CA PHE A 534 -2.61 -16.50 -15.82
C PHE A 534 -1.24 -15.89 -16.11
N GLU A 535 -0.66 -15.29 -15.09
CA GLU A 535 0.75 -14.93 -15.02
C GLU A 535 1.38 -15.73 -13.89
N VAL A 536 2.53 -16.36 -14.15
CA VAL A 536 3.18 -17.23 -13.18
C VAL A 536 4.69 -17.00 -13.19
N THR A 537 5.31 -17.11 -12.01
CA THR A 537 6.78 -17.15 -11.90
C THR A 537 7.20 -18.52 -11.38
N VAL A 538 7.97 -19.25 -12.20
CA VAL A 538 8.41 -20.61 -11.91
C VAL A 538 9.92 -20.62 -11.65
N THR A 539 10.33 -21.23 -10.57
CA THR A 539 11.74 -21.48 -10.25
C THR A 539 12.14 -22.86 -10.80
N HIS A 540 13.23 -22.91 -11.56
CA HIS A 540 13.81 -24.14 -12.07
C HIS A 540 15.21 -24.36 -11.48
N GLU A 541 15.40 -25.39 -10.70
CA GLU A 541 16.71 -25.85 -10.22
C GLU A 541 17.36 -26.67 -11.35
N VAL A 542 18.16 -26.01 -12.17
CA VAL A 542 18.65 -26.56 -13.45
C VAL A 542 19.42 -27.86 -13.30
N ILE A 543 20.32 -27.94 -12.29
CA ILE A 543 21.16 -29.13 -12.07
C ILE A 543 20.32 -30.34 -11.66
N ARG A 544 19.28 -30.12 -10.84
CA ARG A 544 18.42 -31.21 -10.34
C ARG A 544 17.22 -31.45 -11.27
N ASN A 545 17.02 -30.58 -12.22
CA ASN A 545 15.84 -30.53 -13.09
C ASN A 545 14.53 -30.54 -12.30
N VAL A 546 14.44 -29.70 -11.26
CA VAL A 546 13.25 -29.59 -10.41
C VAL A 546 12.60 -28.23 -10.61
N TYR A 547 11.31 -28.23 -10.97
CA TYR A 547 10.49 -27.03 -11.08
C TYR A 547 9.73 -26.81 -9.77
N ARG A 548 9.56 -25.54 -9.40
CA ARG A 548 8.79 -25.13 -8.21
C ARG A 548 7.97 -23.90 -8.53
N VAL A 549 6.74 -23.90 -8.07
CA VAL A 549 5.86 -22.73 -8.11
C VAL A 549 4.96 -22.79 -6.86
N SER A 550 4.76 -21.67 -6.22
CA SER A 550 3.82 -21.59 -5.10
C SER A 550 2.51 -20.94 -5.53
N GLU A 551 1.45 -21.17 -4.79
CA GLU A 551 0.14 -20.54 -5.00
C GLU A 551 0.27 -19.01 -5.13
N LYS A 552 1.19 -18.41 -4.40
CA LYS A 552 1.43 -16.97 -4.35
C LYS A 552 2.16 -16.42 -5.58
N GLU A 553 2.68 -17.31 -6.41
CA GLU A 553 3.40 -16.97 -7.65
C GLU A 553 2.57 -17.26 -8.89
N ILE A 554 1.28 -17.64 -8.70
CA ILE A 554 0.31 -17.88 -9.77
C ILE A 554 -0.80 -16.83 -9.64
N SER A 555 -0.85 -15.89 -10.56
CA SER A 555 -1.86 -14.83 -10.58
C SER A 555 -2.82 -15.02 -11.76
N ARG A 556 -4.12 -15.07 -11.49
CA ARG A 556 -5.12 -14.98 -12.56
C ARG A 556 -5.41 -13.49 -12.80
N ILE A 557 -5.08 -12.99 -13.98
CA ILE A 557 -5.04 -11.56 -14.30
C ILE A 557 -6.26 -11.07 -15.10
N ASN A 558 -7.26 -11.94 -15.32
CA ASN A 558 -8.54 -11.52 -15.90
C ASN A 558 -9.69 -11.73 -14.90
N GLN A 559 -10.81 -11.09 -15.17
CA GLN A 559 -12.01 -11.23 -14.34
C GLN A 559 -12.48 -12.68 -14.28
N TYR A 560 -12.87 -13.13 -13.09
CA TYR A 560 -13.35 -14.50 -12.89
C TYR A 560 -14.81 -14.65 -13.34
N GLY A 561 -15.60 -13.59 -13.29
CA GLY A 561 -17.02 -13.63 -13.64
C GLY A 561 -17.77 -14.70 -12.84
N ASN A 562 -18.55 -15.51 -13.51
CA ASN A 562 -19.26 -16.64 -12.92
C ASN A 562 -18.49 -17.97 -13.01
N ASP A 563 -17.26 -17.95 -13.53
CA ASP A 563 -16.43 -19.15 -13.67
C ASP A 563 -16.38 -19.99 -12.40
N PRO A 564 -16.07 -19.39 -11.22
CA PRO A 564 -15.91 -20.16 -9.99
C PRO A 564 -17.17 -20.22 -9.10
N ALA A 565 -18.36 -19.92 -9.62
CA ALA A 565 -19.56 -19.80 -8.79
C ALA A 565 -19.83 -21.05 -7.93
N CYS A 566 -19.56 -22.25 -8.46
CA CYS A 566 -19.79 -23.54 -7.78
C CYS A 566 -18.89 -23.75 -6.56
N ILE A 567 -17.74 -23.08 -6.49
CA ILE A 567 -16.74 -23.32 -5.45
C ILE A 567 -16.74 -22.25 -4.35
N LEU A 568 -17.40 -21.13 -4.57
CA LEU A 568 -17.30 -19.96 -3.66
C LEU A 568 -17.73 -20.27 -2.22
N ASN A 569 -18.70 -21.17 -2.04
CA ASN A 569 -19.20 -21.56 -0.71
C ASN A 569 -18.50 -22.80 -0.15
N LYS A 570 -17.72 -23.52 -0.98
CA LYS A 570 -16.99 -24.74 -0.57
C LYS A 570 -15.53 -24.43 -0.25
N ASN A 571 -14.84 -23.76 -1.18
CA ASN A 571 -13.44 -23.38 -1.01
C ASN A 571 -13.14 -22.15 -1.86
N ARG A 572 -13.35 -20.98 -1.30
CA ARG A 572 -13.15 -19.70 -2.00
C ARG A 572 -11.69 -19.45 -2.40
N GLN A 573 -10.74 -20.10 -1.74
CA GLN A 573 -9.31 -19.86 -2.00
C GLN A 573 -8.91 -20.33 -3.40
N ILE A 574 -9.49 -21.42 -3.88
CA ILE A 574 -9.13 -21.98 -5.19
C ILE A 574 -9.95 -21.38 -6.34
N ARG A 575 -10.75 -20.33 -6.09
CA ARG A 575 -11.65 -19.73 -7.11
C ARG A 575 -10.93 -19.31 -8.39
N GLN A 576 -9.67 -18.89 -8.27
CA GLN A 576 -8.90 -18.45 -9.43
C GLN A 576 -8.59 -19.60 -10.39
N TYR A 577 -8.61 -20.83 -9.89
CA TYR A 577 -8.25 -22.05 -10.66
C TYR A 577 -9.48 -22.84 -11.12
N CYS A 578 -10.68 -22.49 -10.64
CA CYS A 578 -11.88 -23.27 -10.90
C CYS A 578 -12.73 -22.66 -12.05
N TYR A 579 -13.02 -23.49 -13.02
CA TYR A 579 -14.08 -23.22 -13.99
C TYR A 579 -15.19 -24.26 -13.75
N CYS A 580 -16.38 -23.80 -13.40
CA CYS A 580 -17.49 -24.70 -13.01
C CYS A 580 -17.95 -25.57 -14.15
N LEU A 581 -18.09 -26.87 -13.91
CA LEU A 581 -18.60 -27.84 -14.88
C LEU A 581 -20.01 -27.49 -15.36
N SER A 582 -20.81 -26.83 -14.52
CA SER A 582 -22.15 -26.33 -14.92
C SER A 582 -22.08 -25.34 -16.09
N ASN A 583 -20.99 -24.58 -16.20
CA ASN A 583 -20.82 -23.60 -17.28
C ASN A 583 -20.50 -24.28 -18.62
N LEU A 584 -20.07 -25.55 -18.63
CA LEU A 584 -19.84 -26.30 -19.88
C LEU A 584 -21.15 -26.76 -20.52
N LYS A 585 -22.23 -26.78 -19.72
CA LYS A 585 -23.54 -27.29 -20.20
C LYS A 585 -24.48 -26.14 -20.66
N SER A 586 -24.03 -24.89 -20.48
CA SER A 586 -24.78 -23.70 -20.93
C SER A 586 -24.27 -23.19 -22.27
#